data_e61b78f45ade848a827a3a958a3fcd6f
#
_entry.id   e61b78f45ade848a827a3a958a3fcd6f
#
_cell.length_a   1.000
_cell.length_b   1.000
_cell.length_c   1.000
_cell.angle_alpha   90.00
_cell.angle_beta   90.00
_cell.angle_gamma   90.00
#
_symmetry.space_group_name_H-M   'P 1'
#
loop_
_entity.id
_entity.type
_entity.pdbx_description
1 polymer ?
#
loop_
_entity_poly.entity_id
_entity_poly.type
_entity_poly.pdbx_seq_one_letter_code
_entity_poly.pdbx_strand_id
1 'polypeptide(L)'
;MPHVKYRSPSIAPAYTGRLSTDPIPSLRLPVEPMEPAAAYRFIHDELMLDGSSRLNLATFVTTWMDPEAEKLMAETFDKNMIDKDEYPATAAIESRCVSMVADLFHAENLRDDDAASAVGVSTVGSSEAVMLGGLALKWRWKQRVAARDGEDGWKKRTPNLVMGANVQVVWEKFCRYFEVEPRYLPMAEDRFVITPEQVVAAVDEDTIGVVGILGTTYTGELEPIAEICAALDTLERETGLDIPVHVDAASGGFVVPFLQPDLEWDFRLPRVASINVSGHKYGLTYPGIGFVVWRNADQLPEELVFRVNYLGGDMPTFTLNFSRPGNQVVAQYYNFLRLGRAGYTQVMQTLSETARWFSDQLVKSHHFEVISDGSQIPVVAFRLAAGAADSAGAADSAGGRADSAGGRADSAGGRGFNEFDVSTSLRSYGWQVPAYTMPDGAQDITVLRVVVREGFSADLARSLWADLQAVIEHLSEIKPGGYFTQEHFAH
;
A
#
# COMPACT_ATOMS: atom_id res chain seq x y z
N MET A 1 -25.88 14.26 5.11
CA MET A 1 -26.98 15.00 4.43
C MET A 1 -28.31 14.53 4.99
N PRO A 2 -29.29 15.38 5.27
CA PRO A 2 -30.59 14.94 5.76
C PRO A 2 -31.32 14.22 4.62
N HIS A 3 -31.71 12.98 4.86
CA HIS A 3 -32.50 12.18 3.94
C HIS A 3 -33.85 12.87 3.70
N VAL A 4 -33.99 13.50 2.55
CA VAL A 4 -35.30 14.01 2.07
C VAL A 4 -36.13 12.78 1.71
N LYS A 5 -37.13 12.49 2.53
CA LYS A 5 -38.17 11.50 2.19
C LYS A 5 -39.00 12.05 1.04
N TYR A 6 -38.56 11.82 -0.19
CA TYR A 6 -39.47 11.97 -1.33
C TYR A 6 -40.49 10.83 -1.29
N ARG A 7 -41.64 11.08 -0.68
CA ARG A 7 -42.87 10.38 -1.06
C ARG A 7 -43.33 10.96 -2.38
N SER A 8 -42.88 10.39 -3.49
CA SER A 8 -43.51 10.65 -4.77
C SER A 8 -44.92 10.10 -4.72
N PRO A 9 -45.96 10.92 -5.06
CA PRO A 9 -47.29 10.38 -5.26
C PRO A 9 -47.21 9.36 -6.41
N SER A 10 -47.87 8.23 -6.21
CA SER A 10 -47.88 7.06 -7.03
C SER A 10 -48.10 7.35 -8.52
N ILE A 11 -47.02 7.52 -9.25
CA ILE A 11 -47.01 7.24 -10.68
C ILE A 11 -46.64 5.78 -10.78
N ALA A 12 -47.62 4.90 -10.88
CA ALA A 12 -47.38 3.53 -11.27
C ALA A 12 -46.86 3.57 -12.72
N PRO A 13 -45.59 3.30 -12.97
CA PRO A 13 -45.05 3.40 -14.34
C PRO A 13 -45.68 2.27 -15.15
N ALA A 14 -46.25 2.58 -16.28
CA ALA A 14 -46.90 1.61 -17.17
C ALA A 14 -45.93 0.57 -17.73
N TYR A 15 -44.62 0.80 -17.60
CA TYR A 15 -43.54 -0.01 -18.16
C TYR A 15 -42.53 -0.50 -17.13
N THR A 16 -42.57 -0.07 -15.89
CA THR A 16 -41.66 -0.53 -14.86
C THR A 16 -42.41 -1.38 -13.84
N GLY A 17 -41.82 -2.51 -13.46
CA GLY A 17 -42.38 -3.36 -12.42
C GLY A 17 -42.47 -2.62 -11.06
N ARG A 18 -43.30 -3.12 -10.16
CA ARG A 18 -43.53 -2.59 -8.82
C ARG A 18 -42.23 -2.32 -8.04
N LEU A 19 -41.18 -3.06 -8.34
CA LEU A 19 -39.87 -3.03 -7.71
C LEU A 19 -39.05 -1.76 -8.03
N SER A 20 -39.31 -1.06 -9.11
CA SER A 20 -38.59 0.17 -9.47
C SER A 20 -39.10 1.43 -8.77
N THR A 21 -40.17 1.32 -7.96
CA THR A 21 -40.77 2.42 -7.22
C THR A 21 -40.59 2.30 -5.70
N ASP A 22 -40.15 1.16 -5.20
CA ASP A 22 -39.89 0.96 -3.79
C ASP A 22 -38.54 1.59 -3.38
N PRO A 23 -38.46 2.30 -2.24
CA PRO A 23 -37.20 2.85 -1.78
C PRO A 23 -36.25 1.74 -1.39
N ILE A 24 -34.97 1.87 -1.75
CA ILE A 24 -33.91 0.93 -1.37
C ILE A 24 -33.80 0.93 0.16
N PRO A 25 -33.92 -0.25 0.81
CA PRO A 25 -33.74 -0.36 2.26
C PRO A 25 -32.31 0.00 2.67
N SER A 26 -32.14 1.05 3.49
CA SER A 26 -30.81 1.56 3.87
C SER A 26 -30.53 1.55 5.38
N LEU A 27 -31.58 1.50 6.23
CA LEU A 27 -31.43 1.68 7.68
C LEU A 27 -31.81 0.45 8.50
N ARG A 28 -32.65 -0.40 7.97
CA ARG A 28 -33.19 -1.59 8.69
C ARG A 28 -33.31 -2.75 7.74
N LEU A 29 -33.12 -3.96 8.26
CA LEU A 29 -33.42 -5.17 7.52
C LEU A 29 -34.90 -5.14 7.07
N PRO A 30 -35.20 -5.36 5.78
CA PRO A 30 -36.58 -5.47 5.32
C PRO A 30 -37.36 -6.53 6.09
N VAL A 31 -38.63 -6.27 6.37
CA VAL A 31 -39.48 -7.26 7.04
C VAL A 31 -39.83 -8.42 6.09
N GLU A 32 -40.06 -8.11 4.83
CA GLU A 32 -40.39 -9.08 3.80
C GLU A 32 -39.17 -9.40 2.93
N PRO A 33 -39.03 -10.65 2.48
CA PRO A 33 -37.98 -11.02 1.55
C PRO A 33 -38.22 -10.38 0.17
N MET A 34 -37.13 -10.10 -0.54
CA MET A 34 -37.18 -9.61 -1.91
C MET A 34 -36.86 -10.75 -2.88
N GLU A 35 -37.49 -10.75 -4.05
CA GLU A 35 -37.14 -11.65 -5.13
C GLU A 35 -35.65 -11.52 -5.51
N PRO A 36 -34.90 -12.64 -5.68
CA PRO A 36 -33.47 -12.61 -5.96
C PRO A 36 -33.06 -11.71 -7.15
N ALA A 37 -33.82 -11.77 -8.25
CA ALA A 37 -33.57 -10.94 -9.44
C ALA A 37 -33.77 -9.46 -9.20
N ALA A 38 -34.68 -9.10 -8.29
CA ALA A 38 -34.92 -7.71 -7.91
C ALA A 38 -33.79 -7.20 -7.00
N ALA A 39 -33.40 -8.00 -6.00
CA ALA A 39 -32.26 -7.67 -5.14
C ALA A 39 -30.97 -7.50 -5.95
N TYR A 40 -30.70 -8.43 -6.88
CA TYR A 40 -29.57 -8.30 -7.80
C TYR A 40 -29.60 -6.98 -8.57
N ARG A 41 -30.74 -6.64 -9.17
CA ARG A 41 -30.88 -5.42 -9.97
C ARG A 41 -30.65 -4.15 -9.16
N PHE A 42 -31.23 -4.06 -7.97
CA PHE A 42 -31.03 -2.91 -7.09
C PHE A 42 -29.55 -2.70 -6.75
N ILE A 43 -28.86 -3.76 -6.35
CA ILE A 43 -27.45 -3.68 -6.01
C ILE A 43 -26.59 -3.37 -7.25
N HIS A 44 -26.87 -4.04 -8.37
CA HIS A 44 -26.15 -3.81 -9.62
C HIS A 44 -26.28 -2.36 -10.11
N ASP A 45 -27.51 -1.80 -10.09
CA ASP A 45 -27.76 -0.44 -10.57
C ASP A 45 -27.09 0.60 -9.65
N GLU A 46 -27.01 0.34 -8.34
CA GLU A 46 -26.28 1.19 -7.39
C GLU A 46 -24.78 1.15 -7.64
N LEU A 47 -24.21 -0.05 -7.92
CA LEU A 47 -22.79 -0.21 -8.23
C LEU A 47 -22.38 0.45 -9.57
N MET A 48 -23.31 0.72 -10.47
CA MET A 48 -23.02 1.49 -11.69
C MET A 48 -22.69 2.97 -11.43
N LEU A 49 -22.92 3.47 -10.21
CA LEU A 49 -22.50 4.80 -9.78
C LEU A 49 -21.03 4.87 -9.39
N ASP A 50 -20.37 3.73 -9.23
CA ASP A 50 -18.94 3.67 -8.95
C ASP A 50 -18.11 4.15 -10.15
N GLY A 51 -16.96 4.74 -9.87
CA GLY A 51 -16.03 5.19 -10.90
C GLY A 51 -15.35 4.05 -11.64
N SER A 52 -14.77 4.35 -12.79
CA SER A 52 -13.96 3.39 -13.54
C SER A 52 -12.66 3.08 -12.79
N SER A 53 -12.49 1.83 -12.36
CA SER A 53 -11.27 1.37 -11.70
C SER A 53 -10.01 1.56 -12.56
N ARG A 54 -10.12 1.51 -13.90
CA ARG A 54 -8.99 1.72 -14.83
C ARG A 54 -8.45 3.14 -14.82
N LEU A 55 -9.29 4.14 -14.49
CA LEU A 55 -8.93 5.56 -14.43
C LEU A 55 -8.50 5.99 -13.02
N ASN A 56 -8.57 5.10 -12.05
CA ASN A 56 -8.09 5.36 -10.69
C ASN A 56 -6.59 5.08 -10.59
N LEU A 57 -5.78 6.13 -10.70
CA LEU A 57 -4.33 6.07 -10.60
C LEU A 57 -3.80 6.38 -9.18
N ALA A 58 -4.72 6.52 -8.21
CA ALA A 58 -4.38 6.70 -6.80
C ALA A 58 -4.04 5.37 -6.11
N THR A 59 -4.61 4.27 -6.58
CA THR A 59 -4.48 2.96 -5.93
C THR A 59 -3.43 2.07 -6.59
N PHE A 60 -2.76 1.27 -5.74
CA PHE A 60 -1.86 0.19 -6.17
C PHE A 60 -2.62 -1.12 -6.46
N VAL A 61 -3.90 -1.19 -6.14
CA VAL A 61 -4.67 -2.43 -6.12
C VAL A 61 -4.99 -2.89 -7.54
N THR A 62 -4.80 -4.19 -7.81
CA THR A 62 -5.17 -4.86 -9.06
C THR A 62 -6.68 -4.82 -9.30
N THR A 63 -7.08 -4.51 -10.52
CA THR A 63 -8.48 -4.33 -10.92
C THR A 63 -8.92 -5.21 -12.10
N TRP A 64 -8.04 -6.07 -12.56
CA TRP A 64 -8.31 -7.01 -13.64
C TRP A 64 -7.53 -8.31 -13.46
N MET A 65 -8.16 -9.43 -13.79
CA MET A 65 -7.54 -10.74 -13.88
C MET A 65 -8.06 -11.49 -15.12
N ASP A 66 -7.37 -12.56 -15.54
CA ASP A 66 -7.84 -13.43 -16.63
C ASP A 66 -9.21 -14.05 -16.28
N PRO A 67 -10.10 -14.27 -17.26
CA PRO A 67 -11.41 -14.90 -17.04
C PRO A 67 -11.33 -16.28 -16.37
N GLU A 68 -10.27 -17.04 -16.61
CA GLU A 68 -10.01 -18.34 -15.98
C GLU A 68 -9.74 -18.18 -14.47
N ALA A 69 -9.06 -17.11 -14.06
CA ALA A 69 -8.87 -16.78 -12.64
C ALA A 69 -10.20 -16.44 -11.97
N GLU A 70 -11.02 -15.59 -12.61
CA GLU A 70 -12.35 -15.23 -12.12
C GLU A 70 -13.25 -16.46 -11.99
N LYS A 71 -13.20 -17.38 -12.94
CA LYS A 71 -13.92 -18.63 -12.88
C LYS A 71 -13.47 -19.51 -11.72
N LEU A 72 -12.15 -19.68 -11.50
CA LEU A 72 -11.61 -20.41 -10.34
C LEU A 72 -12.01 -19.75 -9.02
N MET A 73 -12.00 -18.42 -8.94
CA MET A 73 -12.46 -17.69 -7.76
C MET A 73 -13.94 -17.98 -7.45
N ALA A 74 -14.80 -17.97 -8.49
CA ALA A 74 -16.22 -18.28 -8.33
C ALA A 74 -16.46 -19.73 -7.90
N GLU A 75 -15.68 -20.68 -8.39
CA GLU A 75 -15.75 -22.10 -8.02
C GLU A 75 -15.23 -22.38 -6.58
N THR A 76 -14.55 -21.40 -5.96
CA THR A 76 -13.88 -21.54 -4.65
C THR A 76 -14.32 -20.52 -3.61
N PHE A 77 -15.45 -19.82 -3.80
CA PHE A 77 -16.00 -18.89 -2.81
C PHE A 77 -16.34 -19.53 -1.45
N ASP A 78 -16.62 -20.81 -1.44
CA ASP A 78 -16.95 -21.60 -0.25
C ASP A 78 -15.71 -22.05 0.56
N LYS A 79 -14.49 -21.86 0.04
CA LYS A 79 -13.27 -22.35 0.68
C LYS A 79 -12.86 -21.41 1.82
N ASN A 80 -12.77 -21.98 3.04
CA ASN A 80 -12.30 -21.29 4.24
C ASN A 80 -10.89 -21.79 4.60
N MET A 81 -9.94 -20.90 4.68
CA MET A 81 -8.51 -21.24 4.88
C MET A 81 -8.21 -21.89 6.23
N ILE A 82 -9.07 -21.72 7.24
CA ILE A 82 -8.85 -22.37 8.54
C ILE A 82 -9.26 -23.85 8.52
N ASP A 83 -10.16 -24.25 7.65
CA ASP A 83 -10.71 -25.60 7.60
C ASP A 83 -9.82 -26.52 6.73
N LYS A 84 -8.59 -26.74 7.18
CA LYS A 84 -7.56 -27.47 6.40
C LYS A 84 -7.89 -28.94 6.19
N ASP A 85 -8.62 -29.56 7.11
CA ASP A 85 -9.09 -30.95 6.97
C ASP A 85 -10.16 -31.10 5.90
N GLU A 86 -11.06 -30.11 5.80
CA GLU A 86 -12.10 -30.10 4.78
C GLU A 86 -11.56 -29.69 3.40
N TYR A 87 -10.57 -28.75 3.40
CA TYR A 87 -9.99 -28.21 2.17
C TYR A 87 -8.47 -28.45 2.07
N PRO A 88 -7.98 -29.70 2.11
CA PRO A 88 -6.54 -29.99 2.12
C PRO A 88 -5.83 -29.52 0.85
N ALA A 89 -6.51 -29.55 -0.31
CA ALA A 89 -5.96 -29.03 -1.55
C ALA A 89 -5.76 -27.52 -1.51
N THR A 90 -6.70 -26.76 -0.95
CA THR A 90 -6.59 -25.30 -0.79
C THR A 90 -5.46 -24.96 0.20
N ALA A 91 -5.32 -25.70 1.29
CA ALA A 91 -4.21 -25.56 2.23
C ALA A 91 -2.86 -25.85 1.58
N ALA A 92 -2.77 -26.88 0.74
CA ALA A 92 -1.57 -27.18 -0.04
C ALA A 92 -1.23 -26.08 -1.05
N ILE A 93 -2.24 -25.47 -1.66
CA ILE A 93 -2.06 -24.30 -2.56
C ILE A 93 -1.50 -23.10 -1.77
N GLU A 94 -2.01 -22.83 -0.56
CA GLU A 94 -1.44 -21.78 0.31
C GLU A 94 0.04 -22.04 0.58
N SER A 95 0.41 -23.25 1.02
CA SER A 95 1.80 -23.60 1.29
C SER A 95 2.70 -23.39 0.07
N ARG A 96 2.23 -23.77 -1.12
CA ARG A 96 2.97 -23.54 -2.38
C ARG A 96 3.13 -22.04 -2.67
N CYS A 97 2.09 -21.23 -2.48
CA CYS A 97 2.19 -19.78 -2.67
C CYS A 97 3.20 -19.17 -1.71
N VAL A 98 3.17 -19.55 -0.43
CA VAL A 98 4.11 -19.08 0.59
C VAL A 98 5.55 -19.48 0.20
N SER A 99 5.78 -20.73 -0.22
CA SER A 99 7.10 -21.19 -0.66
C SER A 99 7.61 -20.45 -1.90
N MET A 100 6.73 -20.18 -2.89
CA MET A 100 7.10 -19.41 -4.08
C MET A 100 7.46 -17.96 -3.75
N VAL A 101 6.77 -17.35 -2.79
CA VAL A 101 7.10 -16.01 -2.29
C VAL A 101 8.40 -16.02 -1.50
N ALA A 102 8.61 -17.04 -0.66
CA ALA A 102 9.83 -17.21 0.11
C ALA A 102 11.06 -17.41 -0.80
N ASP A 103 10.93 -18.24 -1.86
CA ASP A 103 11.97 -18.42 -2.89
C ASP A 103 12.26 -17.11 -3.63
N LEU A 104 11.20 -16.36 -3.99
CA LEU A 104 11.35 -15.05 -4.64
C LEU A 104 12.17 -14.08 -3.79
N PHE A 105 12.12 -14.20 -2.45
CA PHE A 105 12.84 -13.38 -1.47
C PHE A 105 14.10 -14.06 -0.93
N HIS A 106 14.58 -15.12 -1.58
CA HIS A 106 15.82 -15.84 -1.25
C HIS A 106 15.84 -16.37 0.20
N ALA A 107 14.70 -16.90 0.69
CA ALA A 107 14.64 -17.54 1.99
C ALA A 107 15.50 -18.79 2.03
N GLU A 108 16.20 -18.98 3.14
CA GLU A 108 17.09 -20.12 3.35
C GLU A 108 16.28 -21.39 3.66
N ASN A 109 16.91 -22.56 3.41
CA ASN A 109 16.38 -23.88 3.81
C ASN A 109 15.07 -24.31 3.16
N LEU A 110 14.69 -23.71 2.05
CA LEU A 110 13.59 -24.24 1.23
C LEU A 110 13.99 -25.62 0.68
N ARG A 111 13.06 -26.58 0.73
CA ARG A 111 13.24 -27.93 0.20
C ARG A 111 12.36 -28.13 -1.01
N ASP A 112 12.95 -28.59 -2.11
CA ASP A 112 12.24 -28.82 -3.38
C ASP A 112 11.08 -29.80 -3.26
N ASP A 113 11.14 -30.72 -2.27
CA ASP A 113 10.15 -31.77 -2.01
C ASP A 113 9.15 -31.44 -0.89
N ASP A 114 9.30 -30.29 -0.22
CA ASP A 114 8.47 -29.88 0.92
C ASP A 114 8.03 -28.41 0.81
N ALA A 115 6.87 -28.18 0.21
CA ALA A 115 6.27 -26.84 0.12
C ALA A 115 5.89 -26.22 1.48
N ALA A 116 5.91 -26.98 2.57
CA ALA A 116 5.70 -26.48 3.92
C ALA A 116 6.99 -26.05 4.63
N SER A 117 8.15 -26.15 3.95
CA SER A 117 9.43 -25.75 4.53
C SER A 117 9.59 -24.24 4.76
N ALA A 118 8.86 -23.41 4.02
CA ALA A 118 8.84 -21.97 4.20
C ALA A 118 8.05 -21.57 5.47
N VAL A 119 8.61 -20.63 6.24
CA VAL A 119 7.95 -20.06 7.41
C VAL A 119 7.19 -18.81 7.00
N GLY A 120 5.90 -18.92 6.83
CA GLY A 120 5.06 -17.83 6.37
C GLY A 120 3.58 -18.19 6.28
N VAL A 121 2.77 -17.22 5.90
CA VAL A 121 1.33 -17.41 5.74
C VAL A 121 0.75 -16.40 4.74
N SER A 122 -0.33 -16.80 4.07
CA SER A 122 -1.19 -15.85 3.36
C SER A 122 -2.01 -15.03 4.36
N THR A 123 -2.31 -13.81 3.99
CA THR A 123 -3.11 -12.86 4.79
C THR A 123 -4.17 -12.22 3.91
N VAL A 124 -5.14 -11.53 4.49
CA VAL A 124 -6.15 -10.78 3.71
C VAL A 124 -5.60 -9.49 3.07
N GLY A 125 -4.29 -9.26 3.18
CA GLY A 125 -3.55 -8.15 2.62
C GLY A 125 -2.37 -7.77 3.50
N SER A 126 -1.52 -6.83 3.03
CA SER A 126 -0.34 -6.40 3.78
C SER A 126 -0.66 -5.81 5.15
N SER A 127 -1.84 -5.28 5.38
CA SER A 127 -2.18 -4.76 6.71
C SER A 127 -2.13 -5.85 7.79
N GLU A 128 -2.69 -7.04 7.51
CA GLU A 128 -2.55 -8.18 8.41
C GLU A 128 -1.11 -8.69 8.45
N ALA A 129 -0.44 -8.77 7.32
CA ALA A 129 0.95 -9.22 7.21
C ALA A 129 1.91 -8.35 8.05
N VAL A 130 1.75 -7.02 8.00
CA VAL A 130 2.48 -6.04 8.84
C VAL A 130 2.23 -6.28 10.32
N MET A 131 0.95 -6.47 10.72
CA MET A 131 0.62 -6.76 12.13
C MET A 131 1.32 -8.02 12.63
N LEU A 132 1.36 -9.08 11.82
CA LEU A 132 2.02 -10.34 12.18
C LEU A 132 3.55 -10.18 12.25
N GLY A 133 4.16 -9.48 11.28
CA GLY A 133 5.58 -9.18 11.28
C GLY A 133 5.99 -8.35 12.51
N GLY A 134 5.25 -7.28 12.78
CA GLY A 134 5.48 -6.42 13.94
C GLY A 134 5.27 -7.14 15.28
N LEU A 135 4.24 -8.02 15.39
CA LEU A 135 4.04 -8.84 16.59
C LEU A 135 5.20 -9.79 16.82
N ALA A 136 5.72 -10.44 15.78
CA ALA A 136 6.89 -11.30 15.91
C ALA A 136 8.10 -10.53 16.44
N LEU A 137 8.38 -9.33 15.90
CA LEU A 137 9.43 -8.45 16.41
C LEU A 137 9.22 -8.10 17.89
N LYS A 138 8.00 -7.72 18.28
CA LYS A 138 7.67 -7.37 19.66
C LYS A 138 7.85 -8.54 20.63
N TRP A 139 7.42 -9.75 20.25
CA TRP A 139 7.57 -10.92 21.11
C TRP A 139 9.02 -11.38 21.22
N ARG A 140 9.81 -11.29 20.17
CA ARG A 140 11.26 -11.52 20.24
C ARG A 140 11.97 -10.51 21.14
N TRP A 141 11.57 -9.23 21.08
CA TRP A 141 12.06 -8.23 22.03
C TRP A 141 11.71 -8.60 23.48
N LYS A 142 10.47 -9.05 23.74
CA LYS A 142 10.08 -9.53 25.07
C LYS A 142 10.95 -10.69 25.55
N GLN A 143 11.19 -11.68 24.69
CA GLN A 143 12.06 -12.83 25.01
C GLN A 143 13.50 -12.36 25.31
N ARG A 144 14.05 -11.46 24.51
CA ARG A 144 15.37 -10.87 24.71
C ARG A 144 15.48 -10.12 26.06
N VAL A 145 14.50 -9.28 26.36
CA VAL A 145 14.45 -8.55 27.63
C VAL A 145 14.25 -9.50 28.81
N ALA A 146 13.37 -10.49 28.69
CA ALA A 146 13.16 -11.48 29.74
C ALA A 146 14.42 -12.30 30.06
N ALA A 147 15.20 -12.66 29.04
CA ALA A 147 16.47 -13.37 29.22
C ALA A 147 17.53 -12.52 29.94
N ARG A 148 17.52 -11.20 29.74
CA ARG A 148 18.46 -10.26 30.35
C ARG A 148 18.01 -9.79 31.73
N ASP A 149 16.76 -9.37 31.89
CA ASP A 149 16.24 -8.62 33.06
C ASP A 149 15.27 -9.47 33.92
N GLY A 150 15.08 -10.75 33.58
CA GLY A 150 14.12 -11.67 34.23
C GLY A 150 12.75 -11.68 33.52
N GLU A 151 11.93 -12.71 33.81
CA GLU A 151 10.68 -13.05 33.10
C GLU A 151 9.72 -11.86 32.93
N ASP A 152 9.63 -10.96 33.91
CA ASP A 152 8.75 -9.80 33.91
C ASP A 152 9.48 -8.48 33.57
N GLY A 153 10.75 -8.51 33.22
CA GLY A 153 11.57 -7.32 32.95
C GLY A 153 10.97 -6.40 31.90
N TRP A 154 10.39 -6.95 30.85
CA TRP A 154 9.74 -6.21 29.77
C TRP A 154 8.52 -5.37 30.21
N LYS A 155 7.84 -5.72 31.32
CA LYS A 155 6.68 -4.97 31.84
C LYS A 155 7.01 -3.57 32.31
N LYS A 156 8.28 -3.29 32.55
CA LYS A 156 8.80 -1.98 33.05
C LYS A 156 9.39 -1.14 31.91
N ARG A 157 9.31 -1.63 30.68
CA ARG A 157 9.93 -1.01 29.51
C ARG A 157 8.87 -0.66 28.47
N THR A 158 9.18 0.30 27.62
CA THR A 158 8.32 0.71 26.51
C THR A 158 8.99 0.31 25.20
N PRO A 159 8.47 -0.71 24.50
CA PRO A 159 9.02 -1.10 23.22
C PRO A 159 8.81 0.01 22.18
N ASN A 160 9.81 0.23 21.33
CA ASN A 160 9.71 1.19 20.24
C ASN A 160 10.02 0.56 18.88
N LEU A 161 9.53 1.17 17.80
CA LEU A 161 9.73 0.76 16.42
C LEU A 161 10.23 1.95 15.62
N VAL A 162 11.39 1.79 14.97
CA VAL A 162 12.01 2.84 14.15
C VAL A 162 11.57 2.68 12.69
N MET A 163 11.10 3.76 12.08
CA MET A 163 10.59 3.77 10.71
C MET A 163 10.57 5.19 10.14
N GLY A 164 10.51 5.33 8.82
CA GLY A 164 10.37 6.63 8.17
C GLY A 164 9.01 7.28 8.42
N ALA A 165 8.94 8.60 8.38
CA ALA A 165 7.66 9.32 8.39
C ALA A 165 6.80 9.03 7.14
N ASN A 166 7.39 8.42 6.11
CA ASN A 166 6.75 7.98 4.86
C ASN A 166 6.06 6.61 4.93
N VAL A 167 5.96 5.99 6.12
CA VAL A 167 5.26 4.70 6.30
C VAL A 167 3.78 4.79 5.96
N GLN A 168 3.23 3.66 5.56
CA GLN A 168 1.79 3.52 5.40
C GLN A 168 1.10 3.47 6.79
N VAL A 169 -0.12 4.02 6.87
CA VAL A 169 -0.89 4.17 8.14
C VAL A 169 -1.05 2.86 8.95
N VAL A 170 -0.86 1.71 8.33
CA VAL A 170 -0.92 0.42 9.03
C VAL A 170 0.15 0.30 10.13
N TRP A 171 1.32 0.90 9.95
CA TRP A 171 2.37 0.90 10.96
C TRP A 171 2.00 1.78 12.17
N GLU A 172 1.34 2.93 11.92
CA GLU A 172 0.76 3.73 13.00
C GLU A 172 -0.31 2.93 13.77
N LYS A 173 -1.19 2.22 13.04
CA LYS A 173 -2.18 1.33 13.66
C LYS A 173 -1.51 0.23 14.48
N PHE A 174 -0.46 -0.41 13.95
CA PHE A 174 0.31 -1.42 14.67
C PHE A 174 0.83 -0.86 16.01
N CYS A 175 1.52 0.27 15.95
CA CYS A 175 2.08 0.90 17.14
C CYS A 175 1.00 1.23 18.17
N ARG A 176 -0.12 1.80 17.75
CA ARG A 176 -1.24 2.17 18.61
C ARG A 176 -1.96 0.96 19.21
N TYR A 177 -2.25 -0.07 18.40
CA TYR A 177 -3.01 -1.23 18.85
C TYR A 177 -2.21 -2.15 19.77
N PHE A 178 -0.92 -2.21 19.56
CA PHE A 178 -0.04 -3.11 20.31
C PHE A 178 0.89 -2.38 21.28
N GLU A 179 0.61 -1.10 21.60
CA GLU A 179 1.35 -0.33 22.60
C GLU A 179 2.86 -0.34 22.35
N VAL A 180 3.26 0.01 21.13
CA VAL A 180 4.64 0.22 20.69
C VAL A 180 4.81 1.70 20.40
N GLU A 181 5.87 2.31 20.92
CA GLU A 181 6.21 3.71 20.64
C GLU A 181 6.73 3.84 19.21
N PRO A 182 6.09 4.63 18.33
CA PRO A 182 6.63 4.89 17.01
C PRO A 182 7.77 5.91 17.08
N ARG A 183 8.89 5.60 16.43
CA ARG A 183 10.00 6.54 16.20
C ARG A 183 10.08 6.88 14.72
N TYR A 184 9.42 7.96 14.35
CA TYR A 184 9.40 8.44 12.99
C TYR A 184 10.68 9.22 12.64
N LEU A 185 11.32 8.79 11.55
CA LEU A 185 12.47 9.48 10.99
C LEU A 185 11.98 10.47 9.92
N PRO A 186 12.26 11.77 10.06
CA PRO A 186 11.73 12.78 9.15
C PRO A 186 12.38 12.68 7.76
N MET A 187 11.62 13.08 6.76
CA MET A 187 12.11 13.32 5.41
C MET A 187 12.90 14.63 5.35
N ALA A 188 13.32 15.04 4.17
CA ALA A 188 13.90 16.35 3.89
C ALA A 188 13.36 16.86 2.54
N GLU A 189 13.57 18.14 2.23
CA GLU A 189 13.09 18.75 0.99
C GLU A 189 13.63 18.05 -0.27
N ASP A 190 14.82 17.45 -0.18
CA ASP A 190 15.52 16.76 -1.27
C ASP A 190 15.64 15.23 -1.07
N ARG A 191 15.01 14.67 -0.03
CA ARG A 191 15.13 13.25 0.34
C ARG A 191 13.85 12.72 0.98
N PHE A 192 13.24 11.72 0.35
CA PHE A 192 11.94 11.15 0.75
C PHE A 192 12.03 9.69 1.25
N VAL A 193 13.24 9.25 1.60
CA VAL A 193 13.56 7.96 2.22
C VAL A 193 14.43 8.16 3.46
N ILE A 194 14.45 7.20 4.37
CA ILE A 194 15.30 7.24 5.56
C ILE A 194 16.77 6.97 5.21
N THR A 195 17.69 7.36 6.11
CA THR A 195 19.12 7.09 5.96
C THR A 195 19.63 6.17 7.07
N PRO A 196 20.73 5.41 6.82
CA PRO A 196 21.36 4.58 7.85
C PRO A 196 21.73 5.35 9.12
N GLU A 197 22.21 6.60 8.97
CA GLU A 197 22.61 7.45 10.10
C GLU A 197 21.42 7.83 10.98
N GLN A 198 20.27 8.16 10.37
CA GLN A 198 19.04 8.43 11.11
C GLN A 198 18.59 7.19 11.90
N VAL A 199 18.67 6.00 11.27
CA VAL A 199 18.30 4.73 11.91
C VAL A 199 19.19 4.46 13.13
N VAL A 200 20.52 4.50 12.96
CA VAL A 200 21.47 4.24 14.05
C VAL A 200 21.29 5.22 15.20
N ALA A 201 20.99 6.49 14.93
CA ALA A 201 20.75 7.50 15.95
C ALA A 201 19.44 7.30 16.73
N ALA A 202 18.47 6.57 16.15
CA ALA A 202 17.13 6.40 16.72
C ALA A 202 16.91 5.09 17.47
N VAL A 203 17.75 4.07 17.26
CA VAL A 203 17.61 2.77 17.90
C VAL A 203 18.23 2.72 19.29
N ASP A 204 17.62 1.92 20.18
CA ASP A 204 18.11 1.64 21.53
C ASP A 204 17.78 0.20 21.94
N GLU A 205 18.02 -0.12 23.20
CA GLU A 205 17.78 -1.46 23.76
C GLU A 205 16.29 -1.85 23.87
N ASP A 206 15.37 -0.88 23.74
CA ASP A 206 13.92 -1.09 23.70
C ASP A 206 13.36 -1.13 22.28
N THR A 207 14.22 -0.96 21.28
CA THR A 207 13.82 -1.06 19.89
C THR A 207 13.52 -2.51 19.52
N ILE A 208 12.28 -2.76 19.07
CA ILE A 208 11.84 -4.09 18.62
C ILE A 208 12.36 -4.43 17.22
N GLY A 209 12.62 -3.41 16.42
CA GLY A 209 13.13 -3.54 15.06
C GLY A 209 13.12 -2.23 14.29
N VAL A 210 13.58 -2.28 13.06
CA VAL A 210 13.52 -1.21 12.07
C VAL A 210 12.65 -1.66 10.90
N VAL A 211 11.81 -0.76 10.39
CA VAL A 211 11.03 -1.00 9.16
C VAL A 211 11.75 -0.34 8.00
N GLY A 212 12.16 -1.14 7.01
CA GLY A 212 12.63 -0.65 5.72
C GLY A 212 11.56 -0.85 4.65
N ILE A 213 11.27 0.17 3.84
CA ILE A 213 10.20 0.12 2.85
C ILE A 213 10.77 -0.14 1.47
N LEU A 214 10.30 -1.18 0.80
CA LEU A 214 10.61 -1.47 -0.59
C LEU A 214 9.50 -0.92 -1.50
N GLY A 215 9.62 0.33 -1.90
CA GLY A 215 8.61 1.04 -2.69
C GLY A 215 7.62 1.82 -1.84
N THR A 216 7.99 3.04 -1.44
CA THR A 216 7.20 3.92 -0.58
C THR A 216 5.85 4.29 -1.22
N THR A 217 4.83 4.49 -0.40
CA THR A 217 3.51 4.90 -0.90
C THR A 217 3.54 6.29 -1.53
N TYR A 218 4.41 7.17 -1.06
CA TYR A 218 4.44 8.57 -1.48
C TYR A 218 5.10 8.75 -2.85
N THR A 219 6.28 8.16 -3.05
CA THR A 219 7.10 8.39 -4.24
C THR A 219 7.42 7.12 -5.01
N GLY A 220 7.23 5.95 -4.41
CA GLY A 220 7.65 4.68 -5.00
C GLY A 220 9.15 4.39 -4.86
N GLU A 221 9.89 5.22 -4.15
CA GLU A 221 11.33 5.02 -3.91
C GLU A 221 11.60 3.83 -3.01
N LEU A 222 12.77 3.22 -3.19
CA LEU A 222 13.26 2.11 -2.37
C LEU A 222 14.12 2.69 -1.24
N GLU A 223 13.86 2.32 0.00
CA GLU A 223 14.74 2.65 1.10
C GLU A 223 16.05 1.84 1.03
N PRO A 224 17.17 2.38 1.52
CA PRO A 224 18.49 1.75 1.39
C PRO A 224 18.67 0.61 2.41
N ILE A 225 17.94 -0.50 2.21
CA ILE A 225 17.82 -1.61 3.18
C ILE A 225 19.18 -2.27 3.44
N ALA A 226 20.00 -2.45 2.40
CA ALA A 226 21.32 -3.06 2.55
C ALA A 226 22.25 -2.18 3.40
N GLU A 227 22.25 -0.87 3.15
CA GLU A 227 23.06 0.10 3.88
C GLU A 227 22.59 0.23 5.34
N ILE A 228 21.26 0.19 5.58
CA ILE A 228 20.68 0.17 6.93
C ILE A 228 21.13 -1.08 7.68
N CYS A 229 21.06 -2.26 7.05
CA CYS A 229 21.55 -3.51 7.65
C CYS A 229 23.03 -3.41 8.00
N ALA A 230 23.88 -2.93 7.09
CA ALA A 230 25.32 -2.78 7.31
C ALA A 230 25.65 -1.79 8.46
N ALA A 231 24.88 -0.70 8.58
CA ALA A 231 25.03 0.26 9.68
C ALA A 231 24.64 -0.36 11.02
N LEU A 232 23.54 -1.13 11.06
CA LEU A 232 23.10 -1.86 12.25
C LEU A 232 24.08 -2.99 12.63
N ASP A 233 24.73 -3.68 11.66
CA ASP A 233 25.79 -4.65 11.91
C ASP A 233 27.04 -4.00 12.55
N THR A 234 27.32 -2.77 12.17
CA THR A 234 28.41 -2.00 12.76
C THR A 234 28.05 -1.60 14.20
N LEU A 235 26.85 -1.12 14.42
CA LEU A 235 26.34 -0.77 15.74
C LEU A 235 26.37 -1.97 16.70
N GLU A 236 25.94 -3.14 16.25
CA GLU A 236 25.97 -4.37 17.05
C GLU A 236 27.39 -4.76 17.47
N ARG A 237 28.37 -4.68 16.55
CA ARG A 237 29.77 -4.96 16.87
C ARG A 237 30.36 -4.00 17.90
N GLU A 238 29.92 -2.76 17.90
CA GLU A 238 30.41 -1.70 18.83
C GLU A 238 29.71 -1.72 20.19
N THR A 239 28.40 -2.04 20.21
CA THR A 239 27.55 -1.89 21.40
C THR A 239 26.94 -3.19 21.91
N GLY A 240 26.93 -4.25 21.11
CA GLY A 240 26.20 -5.49 21.39
C GLY A 240 24.68 -5.40 21.13
N LEU A 241 24.21 -4.31 20.52
CA LEU A 241 22.79 -4.06 20.27
C LEU A 241 22.33 -4.72 18.96
N ASP A 242 21.72 -5.90 19.05
CA ASP A 242 21.15 -6.62 17.90
C ASP A 242 19.72 -6.15 17.60
N ILE A 243 19.54 -5.40 16.52
CA ILE A 243 18.26 -4.86 16.07
C ILE A 243 17.88 -5.49 14.73
N PRO A 244 16.76 -6.25 14.64
CA PRO A 244 16.30 -6.85 13.41
C PRO A 244 15.66 -5.82 12.46
N VAL A 245 15.64 -6.14 11.17
CA VAL A 245 14.93 -5.39 10.12
C VAL A 245 13.73 -6.18 9.63
N HIS A 246 12.58 -5.51 9.55
CA HIS A 246 11.41 -5.96 8.80
C HIS A 246 11.33 -5.18 7.50
N VAL A 247 11.15 -5.87 6.39
CA VAL A 247 10.98 -5.21 5.09
C VAL A 247 9.51 -5.14 4.71
N ASP A 248 8.96 -3.93 4.67
CA ASP A 248 7.65 -3.69 4.08
C ASP A 248 7.78 -3.60 2.56
N ALA A 249 7.64 -4.74 1.93
CA ALA A 249 7.67 -4.89 0.48
C ALA A 249 6.27 -4.92 -0.15
N ALA A 250 5.28 -4.31 0.51
CA ALA A 250 3.88 -4.34 0.08
C ALA A 250 3.70 -3.99 -1.40
N SER A 251 4.46 -3.01 -1.90
CA SER A 251 4.43 -2.60 -3.31
C SER A 251 5.60 -3.19 -4.11
N GLY A 252 6.83 -3.08 -3.61
CA GLY A 252 8.04 -3.45 -4.34
C GLY A 252 8.32 -4.95 -4.43
N GLY A 253 7.76 -5.77 -3.51
CA GLY A 253 8.09 -7.20 -3.43
C GLY A 253 7.69 -8.03 -4.66
N PHE A 254 6.75 -7.58 -5.48
CA PHE A 254 6.43 -8.16 -6.79
C PHE A 254 6.90 -7.31 -7.98
N VAL A 255 7.79 -6.34 -7.74
CA VAL A 255 8.40 -5.50 -8.80
C VAL A 255 9.90 -5.71 -8.84
N VAL A 256 10.57 -5.45 -7.72
CA VAL A 256 12.05 -5.44 -7.61
C VAL A 256 12.68 -6.78 -7.99
N PRO A 257 12.18 -7.96 -7.57
CA PRO A 257 12.77 -9.24 -7.96
C PRO A 257 12.78 -9.51 -9.47
N PHE A 258 11.92 -8.81 -10.22
CA PHE A 258 11.79 -8.99 -11.67
C PHE A 258 12.53 -7.92 -12.48
N LEU A 259 12.64 -6.69 -11.96
CA LEU A 259 13.30 -5.58 -12.64
C LEU A 259 14.75 -5.36 -12.19
N GLN A 260 15.05 -5.68 -10.94
CA GLN A 260 16.34 -5.43 -10.29
C GLN A 260 16.75 -6.66 -9.45
N PRO A 261 16.92 -7.84 -10.08
CA PRO A 261 17.16 -9.11 -9.36
C PRO A 261 18.45 -9.11 -8.53
N ASP A 262 19.41 -8.29 -8.91
CA ASP A 262 20.71 -8.20 -8.23
C ASP A 262 20.71 -7.25 -7.03
N LEU A 263 19.63 -6.45 -6.84
CA LEU A 263 19.50 -5.56 -5.69
C LEU A 263 19.24 -6.38 -4.41
N GLU A 264 20.14 -6.26 -3.44
CA GLU A 264 20.00 -6.92 -2.14
C GLU A 264 19.14 -6.10 -1.20
N TRP A 265 18.00 -6.63 -0.81
CA TRP A 265 17.02 -6.02 0.10
C TRP A 265 16.28 -7.07 0.94
N ASP A 266 16.42 -8.34 0.59
CA ASP A 266 15.65 -9.49 1.06
C ASP A 266 16.48 -10.38 2.03
N PHE A 267 16.13 -11.66 2.12
CA PHE A 267 16.83 -12.60 3.01
C PHE A 267 18.28 -12.89 2.65
N ARG A 268 18.83 -12.36 1.57
CA ARG A 268 20.28 -12.32 1.33
C ARG A 268 21.00 -11.47 2.39
N LEU A 269 20.28 -10.51 3.00
CA LEU A 269 20.78 -9.72 4.13
C LEU A 269 20.44 -10.42 5.45
N PRO A 270 21.44 -10.91 6.23
CA PRO A 270 21.19 -11.70 7.44
C PRO A 270 20.29 -11.02 8.48
N ARG A 271 20.31 -9.70 8.55
CA ARG A 271 19.52 -8.90 9.51
C ARG A 271 18.03 -8.79 9.18
N VAL A 272 17.64 -9.08 7.94
CA VAL A 272 16.23 -9.10 7.55
C VAL A 272 15.55 -10.30 8.20
N ALA A 273 14.69 -10.04 9.18
CA ALA A 273 14.00 -11.06 9.97
C ALA A 273 12.68 -11.53 9.33
N SER A 274 11.96 -10.60 8.68
CA SER A 274 10.69 -10.87 8.03
C SER A 274 10.40 -9.88 6.91
N ILE A 275 9.55 -10.31 5.97
CA ILE A 275 9.14 -9.52 4.80
C ILE A 275 7.65 -9.70 4.60
N ASN A 276 6.90 -8.59 4.36
CA ASN A 276 5.53 -8.66 3.89
C ASN A 276 5.40 -8.20 2.45
N VAL A 277 4.39 -8.73 1.74
CA VAL A 277 4.06 -8.32 0.37
C VAL A 277 2.55 -8.37 0.11
N SER A 278 2.04 -7.47 -0.72
CA SER A 278 0.63 -7.49 -1.17
C SER A 278 0.50 -8.25 -2.49
N GLY A 279 -0.20 -9.39 -2.46
CA GLY A 279 -0.57 -10.11 -3.68
C GLY A 279 -1.56 -9.30 -4.55
N HIS A 280 -2.40 -8.50 -3.90
CA HIS A 280 -3.43 -7.68 -4.56
C HIS A 280 -2.92 -6.34 -5.11
N LYS A 281 -1.60 -6.08 -5.05
CA LYS A 281 -0.95 -4.97 -5.75
C LYS A 281 -0.26 -5.51 -7.00
N TYR A 282 1.05 -5.45 -7.08
CA TYR A 282 1.82 -5.99 -8.20
C TYR A 282 1.92 -7.53 -8.24
N GLY A 283 1.34 -8.23 -7.25
CA GLY A 283 1.07 -9.67 -7.36
C GLY A 283 -0.07 -10.02 -8.32
N LEU A 284 -0.76 -9.00 -8.87
CA LEU A 284 -1.74 -9.07 -9.94
C LEU A 284 -3.00 -9.88 -9.58
N THR A 285 -3.37 -9.90 -8.30
CA THR A 285 -4.57 -10.58 -7.81
C THR A 285 -5.57 -9.56 -7.26
N TYR A 286 -6.86 -9.82 -7.37
CA TYR A 286 -7.90 -8.96 -6.80
C TYR A 286 -7.73 -8.75 -5.27
N PRO A 287 -8.30 -7.65 -4.69
CA PRO A 287 -8.17 -7.33 -3.28
C PRO A 287 -8.48 -8.51 -2.35
N GLY A 288 -7.68 -8.67 -1.29
CA GLY A 288 -7.91 -9.69 -0.25
C GLY A 288 -6.79 -10.72 -0.12
N ILE A 289 -5.59 -10.46 -0.65
CA ILE A 289 -4.44 -11.34 -0.52
C ILE A 289 -3.15 -10.56 -0.25
N GLY A 290 -2.34 -11.04 0.68
CA GLY A 290 -0.99 -10.66 0.97
C GLY A 290 -0.25 -11.82 1.60
N PHE A 291 1.03 -11.64 1.89
CA PHE A 291 1.87 -12.65 2.51
C PHE A 291 2.81 -11.99 3.52
N VAL A 292 3.12 -12.72 4.59
CA VAL A 292 4.28 -12.48 5.42
C VAL A 292 5.13 -13.74 5.45
N VAL A 293 6.43 -13.55 5.30
CA VAL A 293 7.43 -14.60 5.35
C VAL A 293 8.49 -14.22 6.38
N TRP A 294 8.90 -15.16 7.21
CA TRP A 294 10.01 -15.03 8.13
C TRP A 294 11.22 -15.77 7.58
N ARG A 295 12.42 -15.29 7.90
CA ARG A 295 13.68 -15.93 7.50
C ARG A 295 13.72 -17.42 7.84
N ASN A 296 13.32 -17.74 9.06
CA ASN A 296 13.29 -19.11 9.60
C ASN A 296 12.32 -19.16 10.81
N ALA A 297 12.17 -20.34 11.40
CA ALA A 297 11.26 -20.56 12.53
C ALA A 297 11.62 -19.74 13.78
N ASP A 298 12.91 -19.45 14.00
CA ASP A 298 13.35 -18.66 15.17
C ASP A 298 12.85 -17.21 15.14
N GLN A 299 12.43 -16.74 13.96
CA GLN A 299 11.88 -15.39 13.80
C GLN A 299 10.38 -15.32 14.11
N LEU A 300 9.69 -16.45 14.24
CA LEU A 300 8.28 -16.53 14.62
C LEU A 300 8.14 -17.16 16.02
N PRO A 301 7.99 -16.37 17.10
CA PRO A 301 7.83 -16.88 18.45
C PRO A 301 6.65 -17.87 18.61
N GLU A 302 6.89 -18.98 19.32
CA GLU A 302 5.86 -20.01 19.54
C GLU A 302 4.62 -19.46 20.26
N GLU A 303 4.76 -18.44 21.09
CA GLU A 303 3.66 -17.78 21.79
C GLU A 303 2.62 -17.14 20.87
N LEU A 304 3.00 -16.88 19.60
CA LEU A 304 2.08 -16.38 18.58
C LEU A 304 1.39 -17.50 17.79
N VAL A 305 1.79 -18.75 17.99
CA VAL A 305 1.20 -19.92 17.31
C VAL A 305 0.15 -20.56 18.21
N PHE A 306 -1.10 -20.39 17.85
CA PHE A 306 -2.23 -20.99 18.55
C PHE A 306 -2.56 -22.35 17.95
N ARG A 307 -2.95 -23.33 18.80
CA ARG A 307 -3.35 -24.67 18.33
C ARG A 307 -4.85 -24.84 18.51
N VAL A 308 -5.50 -25.28 17.44
CA VAL A 308 -6.95 -25.51 17.39
C VAL A 308 -7.21 -26.98 17.12
N ASN A 309 -8.04 -27.64 17.92
CA ASN A 309 -8.29 -29.10 17.84
C ASN A 309 -9.75 -29.47 17.58
N TYR A 310 -10.66 -28.51 17.52
CA TYR A 310 -12.10 -28.74 17.34
C TYR A 310 -12.55 -28.74 15.87
N LEU A 311 -11.64 -28.56 14.93
CA LEU A 311 -11.91 -28.59 13.47
C LEU A 311 -11.41 -29.88 12.80
N GLY A 312 -11.12 -30.94 13.58
CA GLY A 312 -10.75 -32.25 13.05
C GLY A 312 -9.28 -32.63 13.17
N GLY A 313 -8.43 -31.86 13.85
CA GLY A 313 -7.01 -32.15 14.05
C GLY A 313 -6.31 -31.09 14.89
N ASP A 314 -5.03 -31.31 15.22
CA ASP A 314 -4.19 -30.27 15.85
C ASP A 314 -3.66 -29.32 14.77
N MET A 315 -4.31 -28.17 14.61
CA MET A 315 -4.00 -27.21 13.56
C MET A 315 -3.34 -25.96 14.14
N PRO A 316 -2.06 -25.70 13.82
CA PRO A 316 -1.43 -24.45 14.18
C PRO A 316 -2.02 -23.30 13.33
N THR A 317 -2.35 -22.18 14.00
CA THR A 317 -2.75 -20.93 13.38
C THR A 317 -2.08 -19.76 14.08
N PHE A 318 -1.65 -18.77 13.32
CA PHE A 318 -1.04 -17.54 13.82
C PHE A 318 -1.53 -16.28 13.09
N THR A 319 -2.52 -16.43 12.21
CA THR A 319 -3.18 -15.30 11.53
C THR A 319 -4.06 -14.52 12.50
N LEU A 320 -4.23 -13.22 12.26
CA LEU A 320 -5.15 -12.39 13.06
C LEU A 320 -6.61 -12.77 12.80
N ASN A 321 -6.92 -13.07 11.53
CA ASN A 321 -8.25 -13.52 11.14
C ASN A 321 -8.33 -15.04 11.23
N PHE A 322 -9.37 -15.56 11.86
CA PHE A 322 -9.61 -16.99 11.94
C PHE A 322 -10.13 -17.54 10.60
N SER A 323 -11.35 -17.17 10.20
CA SER A 323 -11.88 -17.49 8.89
C SER A 323 -11.37 -16.52 7.84
N ARG A 324 -10.83 -17.05 6.73
CA ARG A 324 -10.28 -16.27 5.60
C ARG A 324 -10.71 -16.88 4.27
N PRO A 325 -10.96 -16.09 3.23
CA PRO A 325 -11.37 -16.57 1.93
C PRO A 325 -10.23 -17.34 1.23
N GLY A 326 -10.50 -18.57 0.80
CA GLY A 326 -9.53 -19.39 0.07
C GLY A 326 -9.41 -19.04 -1.41
N ASN A 327 -10.47 -18.50 -2.01
CA ASN A 327 -10.49 -18.13 -3.43
C ASN A 327 -9.41 -17.14 -3.81
N GLN A 328 -9.00 -16.23 -2.94
CA GLN A 328 -7.91 -15.28 -3.17
C GLN A 328 -6.55 -15.97 -3.28
N VAL A 329 -6.32 -16.99 -2.44
CA VAL A 329 -5.10 -17.80 -2.49
C VAL A 329 -5.03 -18.61 -3.80
N VAL A 330 -6.17 -19.20 -4.20
CA VAL A 330 -6.29 -19.92 -5.48
C VAL A 330 -6.01 -19.00 -6.66
N ALA A 331 -6.55 -17.78 -6.64
CA ALA A 331 -6.30 -16.77 -7.67
C ALA A 331 -4.83 -16.35 -7.74
N GLN A 332 -4.16 -16.17 -6.60
CA GLN A 332 -2.73 -15.86 -6.59
C GLN A 332 -1.90 -17.02 -7.14
N TYR A 333 -2.24 -18.25 -6.79
CA TYR A 333 -1.55 -19.43 -7.32
C TYR A 333 -1.74 -19.57 -8.83
N TYR A 334 -2.95 -19.26 -9.35
CA TYR A 334 -3.20 -19.18 -10.78
C TYR A 334 -2.22 -18.24 -11.46
N ASN A 335 -2.05 -17.02 -10.95
CA ASN A 335 -1.12 -16.05 -11.51
C ASN A 335 0.33 -16.53 -11.46
N PHE A 336 0.76 -17.17 -10.40
CA PHE A 336 2.10 -17.74 -10.30
C PHE A 336 2.35 -18.80 -11.38
N LEU A 337 1.40 -19.69 -11.61
CA LEU A 337 1.50 -20.70 -12.67
C LEU A 337 1.37 -20.11 -14.08
N ARG A 338 0.42 -19.19 -14.26
CA ARG A 338 0.08 -18.58 -15.57
C ARG A 338 1.21 -17.69 -16.09
N LEU A 339 1.81 -16.91 -15.26
CA LEU A 339 2.84 -15.95 -15.62
C LEU A 339 4.25 -16.52 -15.46
N GLY A 340 4.49 -17.21 -14.36
CA GLY A 340 5.83 -17.60 -13.98
C GLY A 340 6.75 -16.39 -13.87
N ARG A 341 8.05 -16.61 -13.67
CA ARG A 341 9.02 -15.52 -13.56
C ARG A 341 9.09 -14.67 -14.84
N ALA A 342 9.06 -15.31 -16.01
CA ALA A 342 9.14 -14.62 -17.30
C ALA A 342 7.95 -13.70 -17.56
N GLY A 343 6.72 -14.16 -17.28
CA GLY A 343 5.51 -13.37 -17.46
C GLY A 343 5.45 -12.17 -16.49
N TYR A 344 5.78 -12.37 -15.21
CA TYR A 344 5.90 -11.25 -14.25
C TYR A 344 6.94 -10.24 -14.70
N THR A 345 8.13 -10.68 -15.15
CA THR A 345 9.16 -9.78 -15.69
C THR A 345 8.63 -8.95 -16.84
N GLN A 346 7.96 -9.57 -17.81
CA GLN A 346 7.40 -8.86 -18.97
C GLN A 346 6.33 -7.83 -18.55
N VAL A 347 5.44 -8.20 -17.62
CA VAL A 347 4.42 -7.26 -17.10
C VAL A 347 5.10 -6.08 -16.43
N MET A 348 6.02 -6.33 -15.49
CA MET A 348 6.69 -5.26 -14.74
C MET A 348 7.53 -4.35 -15.64
N GLN A 349 8.19 -4.90 -16.66
CA GLN A 349 8.90 -4.11 -17.69
C GLN A 349 7.93 -3.17 -18.43
N THR A 350 6.79 -3.69 -18.90
CA THR A 350 5.79 -2.87 -19.59
C THR A 350 5.25 -1.74 -18.72
N LEU A 351 5.00 -2.01 -17.44
CA LEU A 351 4.54 -0.98 -16.49
C LEU A 351 5.62 0.07 -16.26
N SER A 352 6.88 -0.35 -16.07
CA SER A 352 8.01 0.57 -15.89
C SER A 352 8.26 1.43 -17.14
N GLU A 353 8.18 0.84 -18.33
CA GLU A 353 8.30 1.59 -19.60
C GLU A 353 7.19 2.63 -19.76
N THR A 354 5.96 2.27 -19.40
CA THR A 354 4.81 3.19 -19.42
C THR A 354 5.00 4.35 -18.42
N ALA A 355 5.49 4.05 -17.21
CA ALA A 355 5.76 5.04 -16.17
C ALA A 355 6.86 6.01 -16.64
N ARG A 356 7.97 5.49 -17.15
CA ARG A 356 9.09 6.31 -17.68
C ARG A 356 8.63 7.17 -18.85
N TRP A 357 7.86 6.61 -19.79
CA TRP A 357 7.33 7.41 -20.89
C TRP A 357 6.50 8.59 -20.38
N PHE A 358 5.63 8.37 -19.40
CA PHE A 358 4.81 9.41 -18.80
C PHE A 358 5.69 10.47 -18.10
N SER A 359 6.66 10.04 -17.30
CA SER A 359 7.64 10.92 -16.67
C SER A 359 8.42 11.76 -17.67
N ASP A 360 8.86 11.16 -18.78
CA ASP A 360 9.53 11.90 -19.87
C ASP A 360 8.66 13.01 -20.49
N GLN A 361 7.34 12.78 -20.58
CA GLN A 361 6.43 13.83 -21.08
C GLN A 361 6.32 14.99 -20.07
N LEU A 362 6.26 14.69 -18.76
CA LEU A 362 6.24 15.69 -17.71
C LEU A 362 7.48 16.59 -17.78
N VAL A 363 8.67 15.98 -17.86
CA VAL A 363 9.95 16.71 -17.96
C VAL A 363 9.99 17.59 -19.21
N LYS A 364 9.60 17.07 -20.39
CA LYS A 364 9.61 17.79 -21.67
C LYS A 364 8.66 18.99 -21.70
N SER A 365 7.61 18.96 -20.89
CA SER A 365 6.62 20.04 -20.87
C SER A 365 7.09 21.30 -20.16
N HIS A 366 8.09 21.20 -19.29
CA HIS A 366 8.55 22.26 -18.40
C HIS A 366 7.49 22.86 -17.45
N HIS A 367 6.28 22.27 -17.41
CA HIS A 367 5.22 22.63 -16.46
C HIS A 367 5.37 21.95 -15.12
N PHE A 368 6.13 20.85 -15.09
CA PHE A 368 6.26 19.98 -13.92
C PHE A 368 7.71 19.72 -13.57
N GLU A 369 7.94 19.49 -12.29
CA GLU A 369 9.15 18.92 -11.72
C GLU A 369 8.85 17.50 -11.29
N VAL A 370 9.62 16.52 -11.78
CA VAL A 370 9.47 15.12 -11.44
C VAL A 370 10.26 14.83 -10.17
N ILE A 371 9.57 14.25 -9.18
CA ILE A 371 10.14 13.82 -7.90
C ILE A 371 10.61 12.37 -8.00
N SER A 372 9.76 11.48 -8.57
CA SER A 372 10.15 10.11 -8.92
C SER A 372 9.66 9.76 -10.31
N ASP A 373 10.52 9.10 -11.09
CA ASP A 373 10.35 8.89 -12.52
C ASP A 373 9.80 7.51 -12.90
N GLY A 374 9.48 6.66 -11.91
CA GLY A 374 9.03 5.30 -12.14
C GLY A 374 10.14 4.30 -12.46
N SER A 375 11.43 4.64 -12.25
CA SER A 375 12.57 3.76 -12.51
C SER A 375 12.74 2.68 -11.44
N GLN A 376 12.38 2.94 -10.19
CA GLN A 376 12.52 2.02 -9.06
C GLN A 376 11.33 1.07 -8.98
N ILE A 377 10.12 1.59 -8.85
CA ILE A 377 8.87 0.88 -9.10
C ILE A 377 7.98 1.77 -9.98
N PRO A 378 6.97 1.25 -10.70
CA PRO A 378 6.22 2.04 -11.69
C PRO A 378 5.25 3.05 -11.06
N VAL A 379 5.81 4.00 -10.30
CA VAL A 379 5.13 5.12 -9.63
C VAL A 379 5.80 6.42 -10.03
N VAL A 380 5.04 7.37 -10.54
CA VAL A 380 5.52 8.69 -10.93
C VAL A 380 4.93 9.73 -9.98
N ALA A 381 5.78 10.40 -9.21
CA ALA A 381 5.41 11.53 -8.38
C ALA A 381 6.01 12.82 -8.96
N PHE A 382 5.22 13.88 -9.01
CA PHE A 382 5.61 15.14 -9.65
C PHE A 382 4.84 16.30 -9.03
N ARG A 383 5.38 17.50 -9.18
CA ARG A 383 4.75 18.76 -8.75
C ARG A 383 4.77 19.80 -9.87
N LEU A 384 4.02 20.85 -9.70
CA LEU A 384 4.12 22.01 -10.61
C LEU A 384 5.52 22.64 -10.50
N ALA A 385 6.17 22.90 -11.63
CA ALA A 385 7.47 23.57 -11.63
C ALA A 385 7.33 24.99 -11.08
N ALA A 386 8.32 25.52 -10.36
CA ALA A 386 8.30 26.90 -9.90
C ALA A 386 8.10 27.86 -11.08
N GLY A 387 7.18 28.81 -10.96
CA GLY A 387 6.95 29.80 -12.00
C GLY A 387 8.16 30.72 -12.17
N ALA A 388 8.43 31.21 -13.38
CA ALA A 388 9.52 32.13 -13.67
C ALA A 388 9.44 33.47 -12.87
N ALA A 389 8.33 33.74 -12.17
CA ALA A 389 8.14 34.88 -11.29
C ALA A 389 8.83 34.73 -9.91
N ASP A 390 9.11 33.50 -9.46
CA ASP A 390 9.69 33.28 -8.13
C ASP A 390 11.20 33.51 -8.07
N SER A 391 11.88 33.51 -9.21
CA SER A 391 13.32 33.76 -9.27
C SER A 391 13.69 35.27 -9.14
N ALA A 392 12.71 36.17 -9.26
CA ALA A 392 12.93 37.62 -9.13
C ALA A 392 12.61 38.17 -7.73
N GLY A 393 11.88 37.42 -6.88
CA GLY A 393 11.44 37.86 -5.55
C GLY A 393 12.40 37.56 -4.40
N ALA A 394 13.43 36.75 -4.62
CA ALA A 394 14.34 36.34 -3.55
C ALA A 394 15.44 37.34 -3.17
N ALA A 395 15.51 38.48 -3.85
CA ALA A 395 16.57 39.47 -3.65
C ALA A 395 16.20 40.69 -2.78
N ASP A 396 14.94 40.87 -2.37
CA ASP A 396 14.52 42.11 -1.70
C ASP A 396 13.49 41.94 -0.56
N SER A 397 13.80 41.14 0.46
CA SER A 397 13.04 41.20 1.73
C SER A 397 13.85 40.79 2.96
N ALA A 398 14.87 41.61 3.26
CA ALA A 398 15.43 41.68 4.60
C ALA A 398 14.80 42.91 5.31
N GLY A 399 13.77 42.69 6.13
CA GLY A 399 13.27 43.70 7.04
C GLY A 399 11.75 43.84 7.11
N GLY A 400 11.10 43.17 8.08
CA GLY A 400 9.70 43.46 8.40
C GLY A 400 9.13 42.55 9.45
N ARG A 401 8.83 43.10 10.61
CA ARG A 401 8.33 42.50 11.87
C ARG A 401 7.18 41.52 11.72
N ALA A 402 7.26 40.48 12.56
CA ALA A 402 6.19 39.54 12.86
C ALA A 402 4.97 40.22 13.48
N ASP A 403 3.76 39.95 12.93
CA ASP A 403 2.51 40.02 13.64
C ASP A 403 1.71 38.73 13.40
N SER A 404 1.30 38.15 14.51
CA SER A 404 0.61 36.89 14.65
C SER A 404 -0.85 36.99 14.25
N ALA A 405 -1.24 36.36 13.15
CA ALA A 405 -2.61 35.87 12.92
C ALA A 405 -2.57 34.77 11.88
N GLY A 406 -3.20 33.61 12.18
CA GLY A 406 -3.18 32.40 11.35
C GLY A 406 -3.58 32.68 9.89
N GLY A 407 -2.59 32.70 9.03
CA GLY A 407 -2.71 32.88 7.60
C GLY A 407 -2.15 31.64 6.90
N ARG A 408 -2.95 31.09 5.99
CA ARG A 408 -2.60 30.08 5.00
C ARG A 408 -1.24 30.39 4.37
N ALA A 409 -0.36 29.40 4.30
CA ALA A 409 0.80 29.47 3.44
C ALA A 409 0.33 29.48 1.98
N ASP A 410 0.45 30.63 1.33
CA ASP A 410 0.31 30.77 -0.12
C ASP A 410 1.56 30.18 -0.79
N SER A 411 1.58 28.85 -0.99
CA SER A 411 2.61 28.18 -1.80
C SER A 411 2.27 28.17 -3.30
N ALA A 412 1.30 28.98 -3.73
CA ALA A 412 0.95 29.16 -5.13
C ALA A 412 1.94 30.19 -5.75
N GLY A 413 3.16 29.76 -6.11
CA GLY A 413 4.12 30.57 -6.83
C GLY A 413 3.51 31.22 -8.07
N GLY A 414 2.94 32.41 -7.96
CA GLY A 414 2.48 33.28 -9.05
C GLY A 414 1.45 32.74 -10.03
N ARG A 415 1.04 31.48 -9.98
CA ARG A 415 0.21 30.80 -11.00
C ARG A 415 -1.29 30.85 -10.75
N GLY A 416 -1.79 31.21 -9.65
CA GLY A 416 -3.24 31.25 -9.38
C GLY A 416 -3.93 29.88 -9.20
N PHE A 417 -3.20 28.74 -9.35
CA PHE A 417 -3.66 27.36 -9.11
C PHE A 417 -2.53 26.47 -8.60
N ASN A 418 -2.86 25.35 -7.96
CA ASN A 418 -1.94 24.39 -7.35
C ASN A 418 -2.24 22.94 -7.76
N GLU A 419 -1.53 21.96 -7.22
CA GLU A 419 -1.66 20.53 -7.50
C GLU A 419 -3.06 19.98 -7.16
N PHE A 420 -3.72 20.51 -6.12
CA PHE A 420 -5.10 20.11 -5.77
C PHE A 420 -6.11 20.56 -6.84
N ASP A 421 -5.89 21.72 -7.44
CA ASP A 421 -6.74 22.21 -8.53
C ASP A 421 -6.58 21.33 -9.77
N VAL A 422 -5.34 20.92 -10.09
CA VAL A 422 -5.04 19.98 -11.18
C VAL A 422 -5.71 18.64 -10.93
N SER A 423 -5.55 18.07 -9.72
CA SER A 423 -6.19 16.82 -9.31
C SER A 423 -7.72 16.89 -9.45
N THR A 424 -8.33 17.99 -9.00
CA THR A 424 -9.78 18.20 -9.07
C THR A 424 -10.26 18.33 -10.51
N SER A 425 -9.53 19.06 -11.35
CA SER A 425 -9.88 19.26 -12.76
C SER A 425 -9.78 17.95 -13.57
N LEU A 426 -8.79 17.11 -13.30
CA LEU A 426 -8.65 15.79 -13.93
C LEU A 426 -9.85 14.88 -13.65
N ARG A 427 -10.57 15.04 -12.54
CA ARG A 427 -11.79 14.28 -12.23
C ARG A 427 -12.91 14.52 -13.25
N SER A 428 -12.97 15.70 -13.87
CA SER A 428 -13.96 15.98 -14.93
C SER A 428 -13.73 15.14 -16.19
N TYR A 429 -12.52 14.62 -16.38
CA TYR A 429 -12.16 13.65 -17.42
C TYR A 429 -12.25 12.20 -16.93
N GLY A 430 -12.65 11.98 -15.66
CA GLY A 430 -12.76 10.67 -15.03
C GLY A 430 -11.48 10.17 -14.35
N TRP A 431 -10.37 10.89 -14.45
CA TRP A 431 -9.11 10.49 -13.84
C TRP A 431 -9.08 10.75 -12.33
N GLN A 432 -8.62 9.78 -11.57
CA GLN A 432 -8.32 9.94 -10.15
C GLN A 432 -6.80 9.96 -9.96
N VAL A 433 -6.22 11.14 -10.05
CA VAL A 433 -4.80 11.42 -9.76
C VAL A 433 -4.75 12.19 -8.45
N PRO A 434 -4.29 11.61 -7.34
CA PRO A 434 -4.29 12.27 -6.04
C PRO A 434 -3.24 13.38 -5.98
N ALA A 435 -3.60 14.48 -5.32
CA ALA A 435 -2.67 15.48 -4.83
C ALA A 435 -2.58 15.38 -3.30
N TYR A 436 -1.39 15.48 -2.73
CA TYR A 436 -1.17 15.42 -1.29
C TYR A 436 0.14 16.07 -0.90
N THR A 437 0.26 16.49 0.36
CA THR A 437 1.51 16.97 0.95
C THR A 437 2.41 15.81 1.35
N MET A 438 3.71 15.99 1.25
CA MET A 438 4.70 15.01 1.70
C MET A 438 4.69 14.88 3.23
N PRO A 439 5.27 13.79 3.80
CA PRO A 439 5.30 13.58 5.24
C PRO A 439 6.23 14.56 5.98
N ASP A 440 6.30 14.38 7.31
CA ASP A 440 7.12 15.21 8.21
C ASP A 440 8.55 15.40 7.72
N GLY A 441 9.02 16.64 7.79
CA GLY A 441 10.29 17.11 7.23
C GLY A 441 10.22 17.57 5.77
N ALA A 442 9.11 17.29 5.05
CA ALA A 442 8.88 17.71 3.66
C ALA A 442 7.42 18.16 3.42
N GLN A 443 6.67 18.48 4.46
CA GLN A 443 5.22 18.80 4.41
C GLN A 443 4.86 20.03 3.60
N ASP A 444 5.83 20.89 3.29
CA ASP A 444 5.63 22.07 2.41
C ASP A 444 5.63 21.70 0.92
N ILE A 445 5.97 20.46 0.59
CA ILE A 445 5.97 19.93 -0.77
C ILE A 445 4.64 19.24 -1.04
N THR A 446 3.90 19.73 -2.03
CA THR A 446 2.70 19.07 -2.56
C THR A 446 3.05 18.34 -3.84
N VAL A 447 2.54 17.13 -4.01
CA VAL A 447 2.78 16.31 -5.19
C VAL A 447 1.50 15.76 -5.77
N LEU A 448 1.53 15.47 -7.07
CA LEU A 448 0.61 14.61 -7.79
C LEU A 448 1.28 13.23 -7.95
N ARG A 449 0.52 12.14 -7.88
CA ARG A 449 1.09 10.80 -8.05
C ARG A 449 0.25 9.95 -9.01
N VAL A 450 0.94 9.29 -9.93
CA VAL A 450 0.39 8.29 -10.86
C VAL A 450 0.98 6.93 -10.54
N VAL A 451 0.13 5.99 -10.13
CA VAL A 451 0.51 4.59 -9.97
C VAL A 451 0.22 3.85 -11.27
N VAL A 452 1.27 3.42 -11.96
CA VAL A 452 1.16 2.64 -13.18
C VAL A 452 1.06 1.16 -12.80
N ARG A 453 -0.09 0.56 -13.09
CA ARG A 453 -0.40 -0.83 -12.77
C ARG A 453 -1.09 -1.51 -13.97
N GLU A 454 -1.38 -2.80 -13.84
CA GLU A 454 -2.10 -3.53 -14.89
C GLU A 454 -3.40 -2.78 -15.27
N GLY A 455 -3.78 -2.83 -16.52
CA GLY A 455 -4.93 -2.10 -17.06
C GLY A 455 -4.66 -0.63 -17.40
N PHE A 456 -3.55 -0.03 -16.94
CA PHE A 456 -3.11 1.29 -17.41
C PHE A 456 -2.13 1.15 -18.57
N SER A 457 -2.68 1.06 -19.78
CA SER A 457 -1.92 0.87 -21.03
C SER A 457 -1.20 2.14 -21.47
N ALA A 458 -0.26 2.00 -22.41
CA ALA A 458 0.39 3.13 -23.06
C ALA A 458 -0.61 4.09 -23.74
N ASP A 459 -1.76 3.59 -24.23
CA ASP A 459 -2.79 4.46 -24.81
C ASP A 459 -3.51 5.28 -23.73
N LEU A 460 -3.81 4.68 -22.57
CA LEU A 460 -4.34 5.42 -21.44
C LEU A 460 -3.34 6.46 -20.91
N ALA A 461 -2.05 6.12 -20.91
CA ALA A 461 -1.01 7.08 -20.52
C ALA A 461 -0.98 8.29 -21.48
N ARG A 462 -1.14 8.07 -22.79
CA ARG A 462 -1.25 9.16 -23.78
C ARG A 462 -2.52 9.99 -23.57
N SER A 463 -3.64 9.35 -23.27
CA SER A 463 -4.89 10.06 -22.98
C SER A 463 -4.77 10.91 -21.72
N LEU A 464 -4.23 10.33 -20.62
CA LEU A 464 -3.96 11.09 -19.40
C LEU A 464 -3.06 12.30 -19.67
N TRP A 465 -2.01 12.11 -20.47
CA TRP A 465 -1.09 13.20 -20.82
C TRP A 465 -1.81 14.32 -21.57
N ALA A 466 -2.65 13.98 -22.57
CA ALA A 466 -3.42 14.98 -23.33
C ALA A 466 -4.41 15.74 -22.43
N ASP A 467 -5.12 15.03 -21.55
CA ASP A 467 -6.06 15.63 -20.60
C ASP A 467 -5.33 16.52 -19.57
N LEU A 468 -4.15 16.09 -19.09
CA LEU A 468 -3.33 16.88 -18.18
C LEU A 468 -2.87 18.20 -18.83
N GLN A 469 -2.44 18.16 -20.09
CA GLN A 469 -2.08 19.38 -20.85
C GLN A 469 -3.29 20.32 -20.98
N ALA A 470 -4.46 19.80 -21.35
CA ALA A 470 -5.69 20.58 -21.45
C ALA A 470 -6.10 21.21 -20.11
N VAL A 471 -5.91 20.47 -19.01
CA VAL A 471 -6.16 20.99 -17.64
C VAL A 471 -5.22 22.13 -17.30
N ILE A 472 -3.91 22.00 -17.57
CA ILE A 472 -2.94 23.07 -17.32
C ILE A 472 -3.23 24.32 -18.14
N GLU A 473 -3.58 24.16 -19.44
CA GLU A 473 -3.95 25.26 -20.31
C GLU A 473 -5.20 25.99 -19.78
N HIS A 474 -6.25 25.23 -19.47
CA HIS A 474 -7.49 25.76 -18.91
C HIS A 474 -7.30 26.51 -17.58
N LEU A 475 -6.55 25.91 -16.62
CA LEU A 475 -6.28 26.56 -15.33
C LEU A 475 -5.42 27.82 -15.50
N SER A 476 -4.55 27.87 -16.50
CA SER A 476 -3.72 29.05 -16.79
C SER A 476 -4.51 30.23 -17.35
N GLU A 477 -5.65 29.97 -18.00
CA GLU A 477 -6.55 30.99 -18.55
C GLU A 477 -7.50 31.60 -17.48
N ILE A 478 -7.75 30.88 -16.36
CA ILE A 478 -8.64 31.33 -15.29
C ILE A 478 -7.91 32.40 -14.47
N LYS A 479 -8.50 33.62 -14.42
CA LYS A 479 -7.95 34.70 -13.58
C LYS A 479 -8.07 34.34 -12.09
N PRO A 480 -7.07 34.70 -11.24
CA PRO A 480 -7.16 34.52 -9.79
C PRO A 480 -8.45 35.15 -9.23
N GLY A 481 -9.30 34.32 -8.59
CA GLY A 481 -10.57 34.74 -7.99
C GLY A 481 -11.82 34.11 -8.61
N GLY A 482 -11.72 33.29 -9.66
CA GLY A 482 -12.83 32.56 -10.26
C GLY A 482 -12.89 31.10 -9.79
N TYR A 483 -13.89 30.83 -8.96
CA TYR A 483 -14.50 29.53 -8.67
C TYR A 483 -13.61 28.32 -8.34
N PHE A 484 -13.06 28.22 -7.13
CA PHE A 484 -12.99 26.93 -6.41
C PHE A 484 -12.80 27.22 -4.91
N THR A 485 -13.86 27.16 -4.13
CA THR A 485 -13.75 27.06 -2.67
C THR A 485 -13.35 25.64 -2.31
N GLN A 486 -12.18 25.50 -1.67
CA GLN A 486 -11.76 24.25 -1.05
C GLN A 486 -12.80 23.80 -0.03
N GLU A 487 -13.52 22.73 -0.30
CA GLU A 487 -14.09 21.90 0.75
C GLU A 487 -13.10 20.77 1.07
N HIS A 488 -12.68 20.74 2.31
CA HIS A 488 -11.80 19.74 2.86
C HIS A 488 -12.41 18.36 2.73
N PHE A 489 -11.79 17.46 1.98
CA PHE A 489 -11.95 16.04 2.17
C PHE A 489 -11.01 15.59 3.30
N ALA A 490 -11.50 15.68 4.54
CA ALA A 490 -10.93 14.95 5.66
C ALA A 490 -11.47 13.52 5.61
N HIS A 491 -10.59 12.56 5.44
CA HIS A 491 -10.87 11.14 5.70
C HIS A 491 -10.27 10.74 7.04
#